data_1fb5b9d523750a0f344d1a2107ced8aa
#
_entry.id   1fb5b9d523750a0f344d1a2107ced8aa
#
_cell.length_a   1.000
_cell.length_b   1.000
_cell.length_c   1.000
_cell.angle_alpha   90.00
_cell.angle_beta   90.00
_cell.angle_gamma   90.00
#
_symmetry.space_group_name_H-M   'P 1'
#
loop_
_entity.id
_entity.type
_entity.pdbx_description
1 polymer ?
#
loop_
_entity_poly.entity_id
_entity_poly.type
_entity_poly.pdbx_seq_one_letter_code
_entity_poly.pdbx_strand_id
1 'polypeptide(L)'
;MNQLNDLLASLYPVKTNFELVRIGGNNDGGYLLSNDLEDITACFSPGVDVTASFEKDLLDRGIKSHLADASVDGPPDGLEVASFTKKYLDGVNTEGYMTLSDWVLSNAYFGDDLILQMDIEGAEYVTILSTPSEVLRNFRMMAIEIHDVQQWFNNPLAWGVVQTFFEKLLQDFHVVHNHPNNNCQFIDVNGLLMPTVFELTFLRKDRSPATGFCTEFPHPLDMPNVLDKPDRPLPKDMYK
;
A
#
# COMPACT_ATOMS: atom_id res chain seq x y z
N MET A 1 21.38 8.64 -12.47
CA MET A 1 21.22 9.54 -11.31
C MET A 1 19.94 10.39 -11.40
N ASN A 2 19.70 11.14 -12.48
CA ASN A 2 18.52 12.02 -12.56
C ASN A 2 17.19 11.25 -12.40
N GLN A 3 16.99 10.14 -13.11
CA GLN A 3 15.71 9.41 -13.08
C GLN A 3 15.32 8.86 -11.70
N LEU A 4 16.28 8.36 -10.90
CA LEU A 4 15.98 7.89 -9.55
C LEU A 4 15.63 9.06 -8.62
N ASN A 5 16.39 10.16 -8.68
CA ASN A 5 16.08 11.35 -7.89
C ASN A 5 14.70 11.93 -8.26
N ASP A 6 14.37 11.94 -9.56
CA ASP A 6 13.08 12.42 -10.04
C ASP A 6 11.93 11.51 -9.54
N LEU A 7 12.14 10.18 -9.57
CA LEU A 7 11.19 9.23 -9.00
C LEU A 7 11.01 9.46 -7.49
N LEU A 8 12.10 9.50 -6.71
CA LEU A 8 12.02 9.70 -5.27
C LEU A 8 11.33 11.03 -4.92
N ALA A 9 11.64 12.10 -5.67
CA ALA A 9 11.00 13.40 -5.49
C ALA A 9 9.49 13.35 -5.76
N SER A 10 9.04 12.51 -6.70
CA SER A 10 7.61 12.32 -6.98
C SER A 10 6.88 11.52 -5.90
N LEU A 11 7.63 10.77 -5.08
CA LEU A 11 7.12 9.98 -3.96
C LEU A 11 7.21 10.71 -2.62
N TYR A 12 7.67 11.95 -2.57
CA TYR A 12 7.73 12.72 -1.32
C TYR A 12 6.32 12.86 -0.74
N PRO A 13 6.11 12.41 0.52
CA PRO A 13 4.80 12.50 1.13
C PRO A 13 4.32 13.94 1.24
N VAL A 14 3.07 14.17 0.88
CA VAL A 14 2.43 15.49 0.94
C VAL A 14 1.41 15.57 2.08
N LYS A 15 1.29 16.75 2.65
CA LYS A 15 0.20 17.10 3.58
C LYS A 15 -1.08 17.32 2.78
N THR A 16 -2.19 16.91 3.36
CA THR A 16 -3.54 17.12 2.82
C THR A 16 -4.43 17.80 3.86
N ASN A 17 -5.72 17.92 3.59
CA ASN A 17 -6.68 18.43 4.58
C ASN A 17 -7.05 17.39 5.65
N PHE A 18 -6.62 16.15 5.48
CA PHE A 18 -6.85 15.06 6.42
C PHE A 18 -5.58 14.78 7.22
N GLU A 19 -5.74 14.61 8.53
CA GLU A 19 -4.70 14.04 9.38
C GLU A 19 -4.56 12.54 9.10
N LEU A 20 -3.42 11.98 9.45
CA LEU A 20 -3.23 10.54 9.38
C LEU A 20 -3.78 9.88 10.66
N VAL A 21 -4.32 8.69 10.50
CA VAL A 21 -4.79 7.82 11.57
C VAL A 21 -4.18 6.44 11.39
N ARG A 22 -3.77 5.81 12.51
CA ARG A 22 -3.30 4.42 12.47
C ARG A 22 -4.49 3.49 12.45
N ILE A 23 -4.50 2.56 11.51
CA ILE A 23 -5.45 1.45 11.39
C ILE A 23 -4.66 0.16 11.59
N GLY A 24 -5.16 -0.72 12.45
CA GLY A 24 -4.50 -1.95 12.80
C GLY A 24 -3.62 -1.87 14.06
N GLY A 25 -2.82 -2.90 14.28
CA GLY A 25 -1.97 -3.06 15.46
C GLY A 25 -0.79 -2.10 15.55
N ASN A 26 -0.08 -2.16 16.69
CA ASN A 26 1.15 -1.39 16.89
C ASN A 26 2.41 -2.18 16.46
N ASN A 27 2.28 -2.97 15.43
CA ASN A 27 3.32 -3.82 14.84
C ASN A 27 3.00 -4.01 13.36
N ASP A 28 3.58 -5.03 12.74
CA ASP A 28 3.26 -5.45 11.38
C ASP A 28 1.75 -5.60 11.13
N GLY A 29 1.29 -5.23 9.95
CA GLY A 29 -0.13 -5.20 9.60
C GLY A 29 -0.90 -3.99 10.17
N GLY A 30 -0.22 -2.95 10.66
CA GLY A 30 -0.81 -1.66 11.02
C GLY A 30 -0.27 -0.54 10.15
N TYR A 31 -1.14 0.21 9.48
CA TYR A 31 -0.78 1.24 8.49
C TYR A 31 -1.38 2.61 8.85
N LEU A 32 -0.73 3.68 8.39
CA LEU A 32 -1.31 5.02 8.49
C LEU A 32 -2.14 5.33 7.25
N LEU A 33 -3.41 5.67 7.46
CA LEU A 33 -4.33 6.13 6.42
C LEU A 33 -4.72 7.59 6.67
N SER A 34 -5.18 8.28 5.61
CA SER A 34 -5.87 9.56 5.79
C SER A 34 -7.18 9.35 6.55
N ASN A 35 -7.48 10.21 7.52
CA ASN A 35 -8.73 10.14 8.30
C ASN A 35 -9.95 10.63 7.46
N ASP A 36 -10.12 10.02 6.29
CA ASP A 36 -11.24 10.20 5.35
C ASP A 36 -11.97 8.87 5.18
N LEU A 37 -12.44 8.31 6.31
CA LEU A 37 -13.01 6.96 6.39
C LEU A 37 -14.54 6.92 6.30
N GLU A 38 -15.19 8.07 6.33
CA GLU A 38 -16.66 8.16 6.22
C GLU A 38 -17.13 7.68 4.84
N ASP A 39 -18.20 6.89 4.82
CA ASP A 39 -18.82 6.33 3.61
C ASP A 39 -17.90 5.41 2.76
N ILE A 40 -16.86 4.84 3.36
CA ILE A 40 -16.12 3.75 2.72
C ILE A 40 -17.01 2.51 2.63
N THR A 41 -17.16 1.98 1.42
CA THR A 41 -18.04 0.83 1.15
C THR A 41 -17.41 -0.48 1.63
N ALA A 42 -16.13 -0.69 1.35
CA ALA A 42 -15.39 -1.89 1.74
C ALA A 42 -13.87 -1.69 1.68
N CYS A 43 -13.15 -2.59 2.31
CA CYS A 43 -11.71 -2.77 2.13
C CYS A 43 -11.44 -4.02 1.28
N PHE A 44 -10.41 -3.96 0.44
CA PHE A 44 -9.81 -5.11 -0.24
C PHE A 44 -8.42 -5.31 0.36
N SER A 45 -8.18 -6.49 0.93
CA SER A 45 -6.95 -6.81 1.65
C SER A 45 -6.39 -8.15 1.17
N PRO A 46 -5.55 -8.17 0.14
CA PRO A 46 -4.79 -9.35 -0.26
C PRO A 46 -3.51 -9.51 0.56
N GLY A 47 -3.14 -10.76 0.88
CA GLY A 47 -1.95 -11.09 1.68
C GLY A 47 -2.19 -10.98 3.19
N VAL A 48 -3.25 -11.61 3.69
CA VAL A 48 -3.71 -11.43 5.10
C VAL A 48 -2.92 -12.26 6.10
N ASP A 49 -2.35 -13.38 5.69
CA ASP A 49 -1.72 -14.35 6.58
C ASP A 49 -2.63 -14.74 7.80
N VAL A 50 -2.06 -14.87 8.97
CA VAL A 50 -2.76 -15.26 10.22
C VAL A 50 -3.15 -14.07 11.11
N THR A 51 -2.74 -12.86 10.76
CA THR A 51 -3.02 -11.63 11.50
C THR A 51 -3.89 -10.69 10.67
N ALA A 52 -4.93 -10.14 11.27
CA ALA A 52 -5.86 -9.24 10.59
C ALA A 52 -6.25 -8.07 11.52
N SER A 53 -5.25 -7.47 12.14
CA SER A 53 -5.49 -6.33 13.05
C SER A 53 -6.01 -5.11 12.30
N PHE A 54 -5.60 -4.92 11.05
CA PHE A 54 -6.06 -3.84 10.17
C PHE A 54 -7.54 -4.01 9.82
N GLU A 55 -7.93 -5.18 9.37
CA GLU A 55 -9.30 -5.51 8.99
C GLU A 55 -10.24 -5.49 10.19
N LYS A 56 -9.74 -5.93 11.36
CA LYS A 56 -10.49 -5.87 12.59
C LYS A 56 -10.78 -4.42 13.01
N ASP A 57 -9.80 -3.52 12.93
CA ASP A 57 -9.98 -2.12 13.27
C ASP A 57 -10.94 -1.43 12.27
N LEU A 58 -10.87 -1.80 10.98
CA LEU A 58 -11.85 -1.34 9.98
C LEU A 58 -13.26 -1.89 10.26
N LEU A 59 -13.38 -3.16 10.66
CA LEU A 59 -14.66 -3.75 11.04
C LEU A 59 -15.29 -3.03 12.25
N ASP A 60 -14.49 -2.69 13.26
CA ASP A 60 -14.93 -1.93 14.44
C ASP A 60 -15.43 -0.51 14.05
N ARG A 61 -15.05 -0.01 12.87
CA ARG A 61 -15.54 1.23 12.24
C ARG A 61 -16.71 1.01 11.26
N GLY A 62 -17.19 -0.23 11.13
CA GLY A 62 -18.28 -0.62 10.25
C GLY A 62 -17.87 -0.91 8.81
N ILE A 63 -16.57 -0.95 8.50
CA ILE A 63 -16.03 -1.24 7.16
C ILE A 63 -15.63 -2.72 7.11
N LYS A 64 -16.34 -3.51 6.29
CA LYS A 64 -16.00 -4.92 6.07
C LYS A 64 -14.92 -5.07 5.01
N SER A 65 -14.12 -6.13 5.17
CA SER A 65 -13.03 -6.42 4.25
C SER A 65 -13.34 -7.63 3.37
N HIS A 66 -12.97 -7.55 2.11
CA HIS A 66 -12.78 -8.69 1.21
C HIS A 66 -11.33 -9.13 1.34
N LEU A 67 -11.10 -10.40 1.67
CA LEU A 67 -9.77 -10.96 1.88
C LEU A 67 -9.39 -11.91 0.77
N ALA A 68 -8.11 -11.94 0.40
CA ALA A 68 -7.58 -12.89 -0.56
C ALA A 68 -6.19 -13.38 -0.13
N ASP A 69 -6.06 -14.68 0.05
CA ASP A 69 -4.78 -15.33 0.32
C ASP A 69 -4.86 -16.82 0.00
N ALA A 70 -3.91 -17.33 -0.79
CA ALA A 70 -3.87 -18.77 -1.11
C ALA A 70 -3.05 -19.57 -0.09
N SER A 71 -2.27 -18.92 0.79
CA SER A 71 -1.41 -19.58 1.78
C SER A 71 -2.19 -20.13 2.97
N VAL A 72 -3.38 -19.57 3.24
CA VAL A 72 -4.25 -19.93 4.37
C VAL A 72 -5.57 -20.53 3.91
N ASP A 73 -6.24 -21.26 4.79
CA ASP A 73 -7.52 -21.95 4.46
C ASP A 73 -8.76 -21.08 4.63
N GLY A 74 -8.64 -19.92 5.27
CA GLY A 74 -9.77 -19.02 5.55
C GLY A 74 -9.31 -17.75 6.27
N PRO A 75 -10.24 -16.84 6.54
CA PRO A 75 -9.94 -15.65 7.31
C PRO A 75 -9.53 -16.03 8.75
N PRO A 76 -8.79 -15.14 9.45
CA PRO A 76 -8.47 -15.35 10.87
C PRO A 76 -9.71 -15.62 11.72
N ASP A 77 -9.56 -16.51 12.71
CA ASP A 77 -10.66 -16.94 13.56
C ASP A 77 -11.37 -15.77 14.25
N GLY A 78 -12.69 -15.75 14.13
CA GLY A 78 -13.55 -14.75 14.77
C GLY A 78 -13.62 -13.38 14.05
N LEU A 79 -12.96 -13.21 12.93
CA LEU A 79 -13.08 -12.00 12.11
C LEU A 79 -14.29 -12.12 11.18
N GLU A 80 -15.24 -11.18 11.29
CA GLU A 80 -16.33 -11.05 10.33
C GLU A 80 -15.83 -10.32 9.09
N VAL A 81 -15.88 -11.00 7.94
CA VAL A 81 -15.42 -10.46 6.65
C VAL A 81 -16.57 -10.38 5.64
N ALA A 82 -16.43 -9.54 4.63
CA ALA A 82 -17.35 -9.49 3.49
C ALA A 82 -17.22 -10.75 2.62
N SER A 83 -16.00 -11.18 2.33
CA SER A 83 -15.70 -12.45 1.65
C SER A 83 -14.24 -12.86 1.88
N PHE A 84 -13.96 -14.15 1.67
CA PHE A 84 -12.60 -14.69 1.58
C PHE A 84 -12.44 -15.46 0.27
N THR A 85 -11.34 -15.20 -0.44
CA THR A 85 -10.99 -15.87 -1.69
C THR A 85 -9.62 -16.51 -1.57
N LYS A 86 -9.56 -17.85 -1.64
CA LYS A 86 -8.31 -18.61 -1.55
C LYS A 86 -7.54 -18.56 -2.87
N LYS A 87 -7.02 -17.37 -3.21
CA LYS A 87 -6.20 -17.12 -4.39
C LYS A 87 -5.15 -16.03 -4.09
N TYR A 88 -4.05 -16.08 -4.82
CA TYR A 88 -3.11 -14.98 -4.91
C TYR A 88 -3.56 -13.95 -5.96
N LEU A 89 -3.10 -12.70 -5.83
CA LEU A 89 -3.23 -11.72 -6.90
C LEU A 89 -2.08 -11.86 -7.91
N ASP A 90 -2.40 -11.60 -9.19
CA ASP A 90 -1.44 -11.56 -10.30
C ASP A 90 -2.04 -10.72 -11.45
N GLY A 91 -1.27 -10.56 -12.53
CA GLY A 91 -1.73 -9.91 -13.77
C GLY A 91 -2.71 -10.73 -14.63
N VAL A 92 -2.91 -12.00 -14.30
CA VAL A 92 -3.77 -12.91 -15.07
C VAL A 92 -4.57 -13.85 -14.16
N ASN A 93 -5.75 -14.25 -14.64
CA ASN A 93 -6.57 -15.24 -13.94
C ASN A 93 -6.13 -16.66 -14.29
N THR A 94 -5.90 -17.47 -13.26
CA THR A 94 -5.66 -18.91 -13.37
C THR A 94 -6.39 -19.65 -12.25
N GLU A 95 -6.16 -20.96 -12.11
CA GLU A 95 -6.74 -21.73 -11.01
C GLU A 95 -6.36 -21.17 -9.63
N GLY A 96 -5.10 -20.80 -9.40
CA GLY A 96 -4.59 -20.29 -8.12
C GLY A 96 -4.43 -18.78 -8.03
N TYR A 97 -4.67 -18.05 -9.12
CA TYR A 97 -4.44 -16.61 -9.20
C TYR A 97 -5.65 -15.86 -9.76
N MET A 98 -5.82 -14.62 -9.37
CA MET A 98 -6.85 -13.72 -9.91
C MET A 98 -6.30 -12.31 -10.11
N THR A 99 -6.91 -11.56 -11.01
CA THR A 99 -6.60 -10.13 -11.17
C THR A 99 -7.33 -9.31 -10.11
N LEU A 100 -6.71 -8.21 -9.68
CA LEU A 100 -7.37 -7.24 -8.79
C LEU A 100 -8.65 -6.69 -9.43
N SER A 101 -8.65 -6.47 -10.76
CA SER A 101 -9.83 -6.00 -11.49
C SER A 101 -11.03 -6.92 -11.32
N ASP A 102 -10.85 -8.21 -11.60
CA ASP A 102 -11.98 -9.14 -11.54
C ASP A 102 -12.46 -9.35 -10.11
N TRP A 103 -11.52 -9.33 -9.15
CA TRP A 103 -11.89 -9.43 -7.74
C TRP A 103 -12.70 -8.22 -7.26
N VAL A 104 -12.26 -7.00 -7.60
CA VAL A 104 -13.00 -5.78 -7.25
C VAL A 104 -14.35 -5.74 -7.94
N LEU A 105 -14.41 -5.97 -9.27
CA LEU A 105 -15.65 -5.90 -10.03
C LEU A 105 -16.67 -7.00 -9.68
N SER A 106 -16.21 -8.07 -9.05
CA SER A 106 -17.11 -9.13 -8.55
C SER A 106 -17.72 -8.82 -7.18
N ASN A 107 -17.18 -7.83 -6.44
CA ASN A 107 -17.55 -7.56 -5.05
C ASN A 107 -17.94 -6.10 -4.77
N ALA A 108 -17.72 -5.19 -5.72
CA ALA A 108 -18.01 -3.76 -5.59
C ALA A 108 -18.56 -3.18 -6.89
N TYR A 109 -19.16 -1.99 -6.81
CA TYR A 109 -19.70 -1.27 -7.97
C TYR A 109 -18.78 -0.13 -8.39
N PHE A 110 -18.84 0.26 -9.66
CA PHE A 110 -18.19 1.48 -10.10
C PHE A 110 -18.74 2.71 -9.37
N GLY A 111 -17.83 3.50 -8.82
CA GLY A 111 -18.16 4.68 -8.04
C GLY A 111 -18.26 4.42 -6.53
N ASP A 112 -18.07 3.18 -6.09
CA ASP A 112 -17.84 2.90 -4.67
C ASP A 112 -16.52 3.54 -4.24
N ASP A 113 -16.47 3.99 -2.99
CA ASP A 113 -15.23 4.41 -2.35
C ASP A 113 -14.66 3.26 -1.51
N LEU A 114 -13.50 2.76 -1.92
CA LEU A 114 -12.86 1.57 -1.37
C LEU A 114 -11.53 1.90 -0.69
N ILE A 115 -11.07 0.99 0.16
CA ILE A 115 -9.69 0.94 0.67
C ILE A 115 -8.99 -0.28 0.06
N LEU A 116 -7.73 -0.13 -0.32
CA LEU A 116 -6.81 -1.23 -0.61
C LEU A 116 -5.73 -1.26 0.46
N GLN A 117 -5.58 -2.38 1.15
CA GLN A 117 -4.35 -2.70 1.87
C GLN A 117 -3.70 -3.85 1.08
N MET A 118 -2.45 -3.72 0.70
CA MET A 118 -1.78 -4.70 -0.15
C MET A 118 -0.37 -4.98 0.34
N ASP A 119 -0.14 -6.22 0.73
CA ASP A 119 1.13 -6.78 1.13
C ASP A 119 1.20 -8.19 0.55
N ILE A 120 1.79 -8.34 -0.64
CA ILE A 120 1.76 -9.57 -1.45
C ILE A 120 3.13 -9.98 -1.98
N GLU A 121 4.17 -9.62 -1.25
CA GLU A 121 5.52 -10.18 -1.38
C GLU A 121 6.14 -10.06 -2.79
N GLY A 122 5.98 -8.88 -3.43
CA GLY A 122 6.57 -8.56 -4.74
C GLY A 122 5.60 -8.64 -5.93
N ALA A 123 4.38 -9.14 -5.73
CA ALA A 123 3.35 -9.15 -6.79
C ALA A 123 2.62 -7.80 -6.96
N GLU A 124 2.93 -6.77 -6.18
CA GLU A 124 2.31 -5.44 -6.23
C GLU A 124 2.42 -4.83 -7.62
N TYR A 125 3.62 -4.94 -8.23
CA TYR A 125 3.89 -4.32 -9.54
C TYR A 125 3.00 -4.88 -10.64
N VAL A 126 2.96 -6.20 -10.79
CA VAL A 126 2.15 -6.83 -11.83
C VAL A 126 0.67 -6.63 -11.57
N THR A 127 0.24 -6.68 -10.32
CA THR A 127 -1.16 -6.48 -9.91
C THR A 127 -1.64 -5.06 -10.26
N ILE A 128 -0.90 -4.02 -9.88
CA ILE A 128 -1.28 -2.64 -10.18
C ILE A 128 -1.16 -2.34 -11.68
N LEU A 129 -0.10 -2.80 -12.34
CA LEU A 129 0.11 -2.54 -13.77
C LEU A 129 -0.97 -3.17 -14.65
N SER A 130 -1.45 -4.36 -14.31
CA SER A 130 -2.52 -5.05 -15.03
C SER A 130 -3.92 -4.51 -14.73
N THR A 131 -4.11 -3.77 -13.64
CA THR A 131 -5.42 -3.23 -13.24
C THR A 131 -5.74 -1.95 -14.00
N PRO A 132 -6.87 -1.81 -14.70
CA PRO A 132 -7.26 -0.56 -15.36
C PRO A 132 -7.36 0.61 -14.37
N SER A 133 -6.97 1.81 -14.81
CA SER A 133 -7.01 3.01 -13.96
C SER A 133 -8.42 3.33 -13.46
N GLU A 134 -9.45 2.99 -14.23
CA GLU A 134 -10.86 3.14 -13.84
C GLU A 134 -11.20 2.29 -12.61
N VAL A 135 -10.63 1.10 -12.49
CA VAL A 135 -10.81 0.24 -11.32
C VAL A 135 -9.99 0.77 -10.13
N LEU A 136 -8.74 1.20 -10.38
CA LEU A 136 -7.90 1.80 -9.34
C LEU A 136 -8.56 3.05 -8.73
N ARG A 137 -9.28 3.85 -9.53
CA ARG A 137 -9.99 5.04 -9.03
C ARG A 137 -11.17 4.74 -8.12
N ASN A 138 -11.62 3.49 -7.99
CA ASN A 138 -12.58 3.15 -6.92
C ASN A 138 -11.91 3.15 -5.53
N PHE A 139 -10.60 3.01 -5.46
CA PHE A 139 -9.91 3.13 -4.19
C PHE A 139 -9.76 4.61 -3.81
N ARG A 140 -10.36 5.01 -2.68
CA ARG A 140 -10.16 6.34 -2.09
C ARG A 140 -8.76 6.46 -1.55
N MET A 141 -8.27 5.40 -0.91
CA MET A 141 -6.91 5.30 -0.39
C MET A 141 -6.37 3.88 -0.50
N MET A 142 -5.05 3.79 -0.55
CA MET A 142 -4.34 2.53 -0.62
C MET A 142 -3.15 2.56 0.33
N ALA A 143 -2.96 1.52 1.15
CA ALA A 143 -1.72 1.21 1.84
C ALA A 143 -1.07 0.04 1.10
N ILE A 144 0.13 0.25 0.57
CA ILE A 144 0.84 -0.76 -0.22
C ILE A 144 2.23 -0.93 0.34
N GLU A 145 2.59 -2.14 0.73
CA GLU A 145 3.97 -2.48 1.04
C GLU A 145 4.72 -2.75 -0.26
N ILE A 146 5.79 -1.99 -0.48
CA ILE A 146 6.61 -2.05 -1.68
C ILE A 146 7.80 -2.95 -1.42
N HIS A 147 7.81 -4.09 -2.09
CA HIS A 147 8.87 -5.09 -1.95
C HIS A 147 9.92 -4.99 -3.04
N ASP A 148 10.99 -5.74 -2.86
CA ASP A 148 12.03 -5.99 -3.85
C ASP A 148 12.72 -4.76 -4.44
N VAL A 149 12.85 -3.67 -3.67
CA VAL A 149 13.50 -2.44 -4.11
C VAL A 149 14.91 -2.69 -4.67
N GLN A 150 15.66 -3.66 -4.12
CA GLN A 150 16.96 -4.07 -4.61
C GLN A 150 16.91 -4.61 -6.06
N GLN A 151 15.77 -5.09 -6.52
CA GLN A 151 15.57 -5.59 -7.88
C GLN A 151 15.40 -4.47 -8.92
N TRP A 152 15.01 -3.27 -8.49
CA TRP A 152 14.76 -2.14 -9.37
C TRP A 152 15.92 -1.79 -10.29
N PHE A 153 17.14 -2.05 -9.81
CA PHE A 153 18.39 -1.66 -10.47
C PHE A 153 19.09 -2.80 -11.19
N ASN A 154 18.51 -3.99 -11.18
CA ASN A 154 19.12 -5.19 -11.78
C ASN A 154 19.28 -5.06 -13.31
N ASN A 155 18.36 -4.39 -13.95
CA ASN A 155 18.43 -4.15 -15.40
C ASN A 155 17.44 -3.03 -15.82
N PRO A 156 17.58 -2.46 -17.03
CA PRO A 156 16.69 -1.39 -17.51
C PRO A 156 15.20 -1.78 -17.61
N LEU A 157 14.89 -3.07 -17.79
CA LEU A 157 13.49 -3.53 -17.86
C LEU A 157 12.84 -3.45 -16.48
N ALA A 158 13.52 -3.93 -15.44
CA ALA A 158 13.03 -3.82 -14.05
C ALA A 158 12.79 -2.35 -13.68
N TRP A 159 13.73 -1.48 -14.00
CA TRP A 159 13.59 -0.04 -13.81
C TRP A 159 12.36 0.54 -14.54
N GLY A 160 12.14 0.15 -15.80
CA GLY A 160 10.97 0.57 -16.57
C GLY A 160 9.65 0.14 -15.96
N VAL A 161 9.59 -1.07 -15.40
CA VAL A 161 8.42 -1.58 -14.67
C VAL A 161 8.12 -0.69 -13.46
N VAL A 162 9.12 -0.39 -12.64
CA VAL A 162 9.00 0.45 -11.45
C VAL A 162 8.54 1.87 -11.80
N GLN A 163 9.16 2.50 -12.80
CA GLN A 163 8.74 3.81 -13.26
C GLN A 163 7.28 3.83 -13.69
N THR A 164 6.87 2.88 -14.53
CA THR A 164 5.49 2.79 -15.02
C THR A 164 4.49 2.53 -13.89
N PHE A 165 4.86 1.72 -12.90
CA PHE A 165 4.03 1.46 -11.72
C PHE A 165 3.75 2.76 -10.95
N PHE A 166 4.77 3.51 -10.59
CA PHE A 166 4.59 4.75 -9.85
C PHE A 166 3.95 5.86 -10.69
N GLU A 167 4.33 6.00 -11.95
CA GLU A 167 3.68 6.94 -12.87
C GLU A 167 2.17 6.68 -12.95
N LYS A 168 1.75 5.42 -13.03
CA LYS A 168 0.33 5.04 -13.06
C LYS A 168 -0.40 5.45 -11.79
N LEU A 169 0.13 5.15 -10.62
CA LEU A 169 -0.49 5.52 -9.34
C LEU A 169 -0.51 7.05 -9.14
N LEU A 170 0.59 7.71 -9.45
CA LEU A 170 0.74 9.14 -9.26
C LEU A 170 -0.10 10.00 -10.23
N GLN A 171 -0.72 9.42 -11.25
CA GLN A 171 -1.72 10.15 -12.05
C GLN A 171 -2.93 10.56 -11.20
N ASP A 172 -3.46 9.65 -10.41
CA ASP A 172 -4.72 9.83 -9.69
C ASP A 172 -4.54 9.96 -8.17
N PHE A 173 -3.35 9.65 -7.61
CA PHE A 173 -3.11 9.61 -6.17
C PHE A 173 -1.95 10.51 -5.74
N HIS A 174 -2.07 11.04 -4.51
CA HIS A 174 -0.96 11.61 -3.75
C HIS A 174 -0.34 10.54 -2.88
N VAL A 175 0.97 10.52 -2.72
CA VAL A 175 1.62 9.84 -1.58
C VAL A 175 1.43 10.74 -0.36
N VAL A 176 0.82 10.22 0.70
CA VAL A 176 0.55 10.96 1.94
C VAL A 176 1.37 10.45 3.12
N HIS A 177 1.90 9.22 3.02
CA HIS A 177 2.78 8.64 4.02
C HIS A 177 3.79 7.69 3.39
N ASN A 178 4.95 7.53 4.06
CA ASN A 178 6.01 6.59 3.69
C ASN A 178 6.73 6.15 4.96
N HIS A 179 6.78 4.84 5.21
CA HIS A 179 7.42 4.25 6.38
C HIS A 179 8.29 3.06 5.95
N PRO A 180 9.60 3.04 6.27
CA PRO A 180 10.46 1.89 6.00
C PRO A 180 10.11 0.73 6.93
N ASN A 181 9.98 -0.48 6.41
CA ASN A 181 9.87 -1.66 7.24
C ASN A 181 11.18 -1.87 8.03
N ASN A 182 11.12 -1.89 9.36
CA ASN A 182 12.32 -1.98 10.22
C ASN A 182 12.97 -3.36 10.21
N ASN A 183 12.34 -4.36 9.60
CA ASN A 183 12.90 -5.69 9.40
C ASN A 183 13.67 -5.83 8.07
N CYS A 184 13.58 -4.86 7.18
CA CYS A 184 14.25 -4.88 5.89
C CYS A 184 15.72 -4.43 5.98
N GLN A 185 16.46 -4.65 4.89
CA GLN A 185 17.80 -4.11 4.69
C GLN A 185 17.71 -2.70 4.06
N PHE A 186 18.78 -1.93 4.24
CA PHE A 186 18.98 -0.68 3.49
C PHE A 186 20.10 -0.90 2.48
N ILE A 187 19.91 -0.41 1.27
CA ILE A 187 20.89 -0.47 0.18
C ILE A 187 21.36 0.93 -0.19
N ASP A 188 22.63 1.05 -0.58
CA ASP A 188 23.14 2.26 -1.18
C ASP A 188 23.03 2.17 -2.70
N VAL A 189 22.31 3.10 -3.28
CA VAL A 189 22.16 3.24 -4.74
C VAL A 189 22.76 4.58 -5.17
N ASN A 190 24.02 4.56 -5.54
CA ASN A 190 24.76 5.75 -5.97
C ASN A 190 24.78 6.90 -4.94
N GLY A 191 24.91 6.56 -3.67
CA GLY A 191 24.93 7.49 -2.54
C GLY A 191 23.56 7.82 -1.96
N LEU A 192 22.49 7.27 -2.50
CA LEU A 192 21.12 7.35 -1.94
C LEU A 192 20.84 6.11 -1.11
N LEU A 193 20.50 6.29 0.15
CA LEU A 193 20.12 5.19 1.04
C LEU A 193 18.65 4.87 0.86
N MET A 194 18.34 3.60 0.55
CA MET A 194 16.97 3.15 0.30
C MET A 194 16.65 1.88 1.10
N PRO A 195 15.46 1.79 1.73
CA PRO A 195 14.99 0.53 2.29
C PRO A 195 14.64 -0.46 1.18
N THR A 196 14.81 -1.76 1.42
CA THR A 196 14.41 -2.81 0.46
C THR A 196 12.92 -3.14 0.51
N VAL A 197 12.26 -2.74 1.61
CA VAL A 197 10.80 -2.82 1.80
C VAL A 197 10.34 -1.56 2.51
N PHE A 198 9.25 -0.95 2.03
CA PHE A 198 8.64 0.22 2.67
C PHE A 198 7.16 0.33 2.36
N GLU A 199 6.42 0.91 3.27
CA GLU A 199 4.98 1.13 3.21
C GLU A 199 4.66 2.49 2.60
N LEU A 200 3.84 2.53 1.57
CA LEU A 200 3.32 3.77 1.00
C LEU A 200 1.83 3.87 1.21
N THR A 201 1.39 5.02 1.70
CA THR A 201 -0.03 5.36 1.70
C THR A 201 -0.34 6.37 0.61
N PHE A 202 -1.34 6.01 -0.18
CA PHE A 202 -1.87 6.82 -1.28
C PHE A 202 -3.27 7.34 -0.94
N LEU A 203 -3.54 8.61 -1.25
CA LEU A 203 -4.88 9.22 -1.19
C LEU A 203 -5.26 9.72 -2.58
N ARG A 204 -6.47 9.39 -3.04
CA ARG A 204 -6.97 9.85 -4.34
C ARG A 204 -7.07 11.39 -4.36
N LYS A 205 -6.56 12.01 -5.43
CA LYS A 205 -6.35 13.46 -5.54
C LYS A 205 -7.62 14.30 -5.46
N ASP A 206 -8.76 13.74 -5.86
CA ASP A 206 -10.05 14.42 -5.78
C ASP A 206 -10.57 14.59 -4.34
N ARG A 207 -9.99 13.84 -3.37
CA ARG A 207 -10.38 13.93 -1.95
C ARG A 207 -9.78 15.15 -1.26
N SER A 208 -8.57 15.51 -1.61
CA SER A 208 -7.88 16.67 -1.04
C SER A 208 -6.76 17.15 -1.95
N PRO A 209 -6.54 18.47 -2.11
CA PRO A 209 -5.33 18.98 -2.70
C PRO A 209 -4.13 18.72 -1.77
N ALA A 210 -2.93 18.66 -2.36
CA ALA A 210 -1.69 18.75 -1.60
C ALA A 210 -1.50 20.18 -1.06
N THR A 211 -1.28 20.31 0.24
CA THR A 211 -1.11 21.62 0.92
C THR A 211 0.34 21.93 1.26
N GLY A 212 1.25 21.01 1.04
CA GLY A 212 2.68 21.10 1.31
C GLY A 212 3.31 19.72 1.39
N PHE A 213 4.59 19.65 1.75
CA PHE A 213 5.29 18.39 1.97
C PHE A 213 5.33 18.02 3.46
N CYS A 214 5.34 16.72 3.75
CA CYS A 214 5.69 16.22 5.07
C CYS A 214 7.22 16.35 5.25
N THR A 215 7.67 16.81 6.42
CA THR A 215 9.08 17.12 6.70
C THR A 215 9.61 16.42 7.95
N GLU A 216 8.76 15.74 8.70
CA GLU A 216 9.10 15.09 9.96
C GLU A 216 8.83 13.59 9.87
N PHE A 217 9.88 12.78 9.99
CA PHE A 217 9.85 11.32 9.97
C PHE A 217 10.77 10.75 11.06
N PRO A 218 10.38 9.66 11.75
CA PRO A 218 9.10 8.96 11.58
C PRO A 218 7.89 9.82 12.00
N HIS A 219 6.70 9.52 11.49
CA HIS A 219 5.47 10.15 11.94
C HIS A 219 5.18 9.73 13.41
N PRO A 220 4.58 10.58 14.26
CA PRO A 220 4.32 10.21 15.67
C PRO A 220 3.44 8.98 15.88
N LEU A 221 2.70 8.56 14.86
CA LEU A 221 1.86 7.36 14.86
C LEU A 221 2.55 6.14 14.21
N ASP A 222 3.77 6.28 13.69
CA ASP A 222 4.53 5.15 13.18
C ASP A 222 4.89 4.19 14.31
N MET A 223 4.87 2.91 13.98
CA MET A 223 5.26 1.83 14.88
C MET A 223 6.14 0.85 14.13
N PRO A 224 7.15 0.27 14.77
CA PRO A 224 8.02 -0.69 14.14
C PRO A 224 7.23 -1.95 13.74
N ASN A 225 7.46 -2.48 12.54
CA ASN A 225 6.88 -3.75 12.11
C ASN A 225 7.30 -4.88 13.06
N VAL A 226 8.57 -4.90 13.47
CA VAL A 226 9.14 -5.86 14.43
C VAL A 226 9.49 -5.14 15.73
N LEU A 227 8.74 -5.45 16.80
CA LEU A 227 8.80 -4.74 18.08
C LEU A 227 10.14 -4.85 18.84
N ASP A 228 10.91 -5.90 18.62
CA ASP A 228 12.21 -6.12 19.26
C ASP A 228 13.37 -5.44 18.53
N LYS A 229 13.08 -4.73 17.43
CA LYS A 229 14.01 -3.90 16.67
C LYS A 229 13.64 -2.43 16.78
N PRO A 230 14.63 -1.52 16.81
CA PRO A 230 14.33 -0.09 16.77
C PRO A 230 13.64 0.25 15.44
N ASP A 231 12.68 1.16 15.51
CA ASP A 231 12.10 1.75 14.31
C ASP A 231 13.16 2.48 13.48
N ARG A 232 12.93 2.58 12.17
CA ARG A 232 13.88 3.21 11.26
C ARG A 232 13.29 4.47 10.64
N PRO A 233 13.97 5.61 10.79
CA PRO A 233 13.50 6.83 10.15
C PRO A 233 13.59 6.71 8.62
N LEU A 234 12.65 7.34 7.94
CA LEU A 234 12.70 7.48 6.49
C LEU A 234 13.99 8.21 6.08
N PRO A 235 14.78 7.69 5.12
CA PRO A 235 15.97 8.36 4.62
C PRO A 235 15.66 9.75 4.07
N LYS A 236 16.57 10.72 4.30
CA LYS A 236 16.36 12.13 3.90
C LYS A 236 16.18 12.34 2.40
N ASP A 237 16.66 11.42 1.60
CA ASP A 237 16.49 11.45 0.15
C ASP A 237 15.07 11.04 -0.31
N MET A 238 14.23 10.55 0.61
CA MET A 238 12.86 10.09 0.35
C MET A 238 11.77 11.06 0.84
N TYR A 239 12.15 12.24 1.33
CA TYR A 239 11.22 13.33 1.69
C TYR A 239 11.88 14.70 1.49
N LYS A 240 11.09 15.77 1.50
CA LYS A 240 11.56 17.12 1.24
C LYS A 240 12.10 17.81 2.48
#